data_373854011d90a23a53af2b4b20fac81c
#
_entry.id   373854011d90a23a53af2b4b20fac81c
#
_cell.length_a   1.000
_cell.length_b   1.000
_cell.length_c   1.000
_cell.angle_alpha   90.00
_cell.angle_beta   90.00
_cell.angle_gamma   90.00
#
_symmetry.space_group_name_H-M   'P 1'
#
loop_
_entity.id
_entity.type
_entity.pdbx_description
1 polymer ?
#
loop_
_entity_poly.entity_id
_entity_poly.type
_entity_poly.pdbx_seq_one_letter_code
_entity_poly.pdbx_strand_id
1 'polypeptide(L)'
;QDRHARDFCLGPTHEEVITDIARRAIRSYKQLPINLYQIQTKFRDEVRPRFGIMRAREFLMKDAYSFDVDADGLNRSYQLMHDAYVRVFTRSGLNFRVVDADSGAIGGNRSQEFHVLADAGEDDIAFSADGFAANVELVACAAPSEPRATPCEDKSSADTPGAHTVEALAEYLEIAPEKI
;
A
#
# COMPACT_ATOMS: atom_id res chain seq x y z
N GLN A 1 -5.17 -17.97 23.86
CA GLN A 1 -6.40 -18.44 24.49
C GLN A 1 -6.57 -17.78 25.88
N ASP A 2 -7.80 -17.56 26.29
CA ASP A 2 -8.09 -17.11 27.65
C ASP A 2 -8.10 -18.29 28.65
N ARG A 3 -8.33 -17.98 29.94
CA ARG A 3 -8.42 -19.00 30.99
C ARG A 3 -9.55 -20.03 30.82
N HIS A 4 -10.45 -19.81 29.85
CA HIS A 4 -11.55 -20.71 29.50
C HIS A 4 -11.33 -21.44 28.18
N ALA A 5 -10.10 -21.45 27.67
CA ALA A 5 -9.68 -22.04 26.41
C ALA A 5 -10.39 -21.47 25.16
N ARG A 6 -10.87 -20.23 25.22
CA ARG A 6 -11.43 -19.55 24.05
C ARG A 6 -10.33 -18.87 23.28
N ASP A 7 -10.38 -18.96 21.97
CA ASP A 7 -9.41 -18.32 21.10
C ASP A 7 -9.62 -16.80 21.05
N PHE A 8 -8.52 -16.07 21.07
CA PHE A 8 -8.46 -14.64 20.92
C PHE A 8 -7.49 -14.28 19.80
N CYS A 9 -7.81 -13.24 19.06
CA CYS A 9 -6.92 -12.62 18.11
C CYS A 9 -6.46 -11.25 18.62
N LEU A 10 -5.17 -11.00 18.59
CA LEU A 10 -4.65 -9.66 18.77
C LEU A 10 -5.01 -8.82 17.55
N GLY A 11 -5.49 -7.59 17.74
CA GLY A 11 -6.07 -6.78 16.67
C GLY A 11 -5.04 -6.28 15.66
N PRO A 12 -5.04 -6.80 14.41
CA PRO A 12 -4.19 -6.27 13.35
C PRO A 12 -4.75 -5.00 12.72
N THR A 13 -6.06 -4.85 12.79
CA THR A 13 -6.85 -3.72 12.29
C THR A 13 -8.21 -3.70 12.97
N HIS A 14 -8.96 -2.59 12.92
CA HIS A 14 -10.20 -2.45 13.69
C HIS A 14 -11.43 -2.03 12.87
N GLU A 15 -11.43 -2.22 11.56
CA GLU A 15 -12.58 -1.89 10.69
C GLU A 15 -13.86 -2.61 11.14
N GLU A 16 -13.76 -3.90 11.43
CA GLU A 16 -14.90 -4.69 11.89
C GLU A 16 -15.38 -4.24 13.27
N VAL A 17 -14.45 -3.96 14.17
CA VAL A 17 -14.77 -3.52 15.54
C VAL A 17 -15.50 -2.17 15.52
N ILE A 18 -14.96 -1.19 14.79
CA ILE A 18 -15.57 0.14 14.74
C ILE A 18 -16.90 0.14 13.99
N THR A 19 -17.03 -0.72 12.97
CA THR A 19 -18.31 -0.89 12.27
C THR A 19 -19.38 -1.48 13.18
N ASP A 20 -19.04 -2.46 14.02
CA ASP A 20 -19.98 -3.01 15.01
C ASP A 20 -20.37 -1.96 16.06
N ILE A 21 -19.41 -1.15 16.53
CA ILE A 21 -19.70 -0.05 17.46
C ILE A 21 -20.62 0.97 16.81
N ALA A 22 -20.32 1.41 15.59
CA ALA A 22 -21.13 2.36 14.84
C ALA A 22 -22.56 1.82 14.63
N ARG A 23 -22.70 0.57 14.22
CA ARG A 23 -23.99 -0.11 14.04
C ARG A 23 -24.83 -0.11 15.30
N ARG A 24 -24.22 -0.26 16.47
CA ARG A 24 -24.92 -0.24 17.78
C ARG A 24 -25.22 1.14 18.29
N ALA A 25 -24.36 2.12 18.00
CA ALA A 25 -24.46 3.48 18.53
C ALA A 25 -25.33 4.40 17.65
N ILE A 26 -25.22 4.28 16.32
CA ILE A 26 -25.96 5.12 15.38
C ILE A 26 -27.38 4.59 15.24
N ARG A 27 -28.36 5.44 15.59
CA ARG A 27 -29.81 5.09 15.57
C ARG A 27 -30.56 5.79 14.46
N SER A 28 -29.96 6.80 13.83
CA SER A 28 -30.59 7.59 12.79
C SER A 28 -29.54 8.15 11.83
N TYR A 29 -29.88 8.24 10.54
CA TYR A 29 -29.06 8.90 9.54
C TYR A 29 -28.77 10.38 9.88
N LYS A 30 -29.58 11.00 10.72
CA LYS A 30 -29.36 12.39 11.19
C LYS A 30 -28.13 12.54 12.09
N GLN A 31 -27.56 11.44 12.57
CA GLN A 31 -26.31 11.43 13.33
C GLN A 31 -25.07 11.40 12.43
N LEU A 32 -25.26 11.23 11.12
CA LEU A 32 -24.22 11.23 10.12
C LEU A 32 -24.05 12.63 9.48
N PRO A 33 -22.86 13.01 9.02
CA PRO A 33 -21.63 12.19 9.06
C PRO A 33 -21.02 12.12 10.46
N ILE A 34 -20.30 11.03 10.73
CA ILE A 34 -19.51 10.88 11.95
C ILE A 34 -18.11 10.35 11.59
N ASN A 35 -17.09 10.88 12.24
CA ASN A 35 -15.72 10.39 12.14
C ASN A 35 -15.24 9.99 13.53
N LEU A 36 -14.90 8.72 13.68
CA LEU A 36 -14.39 8.13 14.92
C LEU A 36 -12.91 7.83 14.74
N TYR A 37 -12.12 8.05 15.77
CA TYR A 37 -10.69 7.74 15.71
C TYR A 37 -10.21 7.13 17.03
N GLN A 38 -9.08 6.46 16.93
CA GLN A 38 -8.35 5.95 18.08
C GLN A 38 -6.84 6.09 17.87
N ILE A 39 -6.11 6.07 18.97
CA ILE A 39 -4.65 5.90 18.98
C ILE A 39 -4.41 4.68 19.83
N GLN A 40 -4.02 3.58 19.22
CA GLN A 40 -3.93 2.29 19.86
C GLN A 40 -2.89 1.38 19.24
N THR A 41 -2.41 0.44 20.04
CA THR A 41 -1.50 -0.61 19.59
C THR A 41 -2.20 -1.56 18.62
N LYS A 42 -1.51 -1.87 17.52
CA LYS A 42 -1.87 -2.91 16.57
C LYS A 42 -0.82 -4.02 16.59
N PHE A 43 -1.27 -5.22 16.23
CA PHE A 43 -0.43 -6.41 16.18
C PHE A 43 -0.52 -7.04 14.81
N ARG A 44 0.61 -7.19 14.13
CA ARG A 44 0.68 -7.84 12.82
C ARG A 44 1.80 -8.86 12.81
N ASP A 45 1.55 -10.03 12.25
CA ASP A 45 2.53 -11.09 12.13
C ASP A 45 3.52 -10.78 11.00
N GLU A 46 4.35 -9.75 11.23
CA GLU A 46 5.35 -9.32 10.27
C GLU A 46 6.45 -10.37 10.15
N VAL A 47 6.61 -10.91 8.96
CA VAL A 47 7.59 -11.98 8.67
C VAL A 47 9.02 -11.48 8.79
N ARG A 48 9.28 -10.22 8.42
CA ARG A 48 10.62 -9.63 8.40
C ARG A 48 10.63 -8.27 9.10
N PRO A 49 10.56 -8.23 10.45
CA PRO A 49 10.72 -6.98 11.18
C PRO A 49 12.06 -6.33 10.85
N ARG A 50 12.06 -5.04 10.55
CA ARG A 50 13.26 -4.28 10.18
C ARG A 50 13.08 -2.78 10.40
N PHE A 51 14.14 -1.99 10.26
CA PHE A 51 14.11 -0.54 10.44
C PHE A 51 13.62 -0.10 11.84
N GLY A 52 13.97 -0.84 12.86
CA GLY A 52 13.58 -0.53 14.24
C GLY A 52 12.06 -0.57 14.43
N ILE A 53 11.47 0.57 14.78
CA ILE A 53 10.02 0.68 15.03
C ILE A 53 9.19 0.83 13.75
N MET A 54 9.80 1.06 12.59
CA MET A 54 9.06 1.35 11.36
C MET A 54 8.36 0.12 10.79
N ARG A 55 8.95 -1.06 10.96
CA ARG A 55 8.37 -2.33 10.54
C ARG A 55 8.46 -3.35 11.66
N ALA A 56 7.53 -3.26 12.60
CA ALA A 56 7.47 -4.07 13.81
C ALA A 56 6.18 -4.90 13.86
N ARG A 57 6.18 -5.93 14.70
CA ARG A 57 4.98 -6.77 14.95
C ARG A 57 3.98 -6.12 15.89
N GLU A 58 4.44 -5.22 16.73
CA GLU A 58 3.64 -4.41 17.65
C GLU A 58 3.99 -2.95 17.43
N PHE A 59 3.00 -2.11 17.16
CA PHE A 59 3.20 -0.69 16.88
C PHE A 59 1.97 0.14 17.24
N LEU A 60 2.21 1.42 17.51
CA LEU A 60 1.15 2.38 17.78
C LEU A 60 0.63 2.97 16.47
N MET A 61 -0.68 2.92 16.29
CA MET A 61 -1.36 3.47 15.11
C MET A 61 -2.43 4.49 15.54
N LYS A 62 -2.51 5.61 14.84
CA LYS A 62 -3.72 6.43 14.80
C LYS A 62 -4.52 5.97 13.58
N ASP A 63 -5.71 5.50 13.80
CA ASP A 63 -6.67 5.13 12.77
C ASP A 63 -7.98 5.90 12.94
N ALA A 64 -8.61 6.26 11.84
CA ALA A 64 -9.86 7.00 11.81
C ALA A 64 -10.81 6.37 10.78
N TYR A 65 -12.10 6.43 11.10
CA TYR A 65 -13.16 5.77 10.36
C TYR A 65 -14.33 6.72 10.18
N SER A 66 -14.67 7.04 8.96
CA SER A 66 -15.81 7.88 8.64
C SER A 66 -17.02 7.06 8.23
N PHE A 67 -18.20 7.53 8.65
CA PHE A 67 -19.49 6.97 8.27
C PHE A 67 -20.33 8.12 7.74
N ASP A 68 -20.77 7.98 6.51
CA ASP A 68 -21.47 9.02 5.75
C ASP A 68 -22.81 8.51 5.24
N VAL A 69 -23.71 9.41 4.86
CA VAL A 69 -25.05 9.06 4.37
C VAL A 69 -25.01 8.52 2.94
N ASP A 70 -24.10 9.08 2.14
CA ASP A 70 -23.99 8.81 0.71
C ASP A 70 -22.54 8.92 0.21
N ALA A 71 -22.34 8.62 -1.06
CA ALA A 71 -21.03 8.68 -1.69
C ALA A 71 -20.42 10.09 -1.71
N ASP A 72 -21.26 11.12 -1.86
CA ASP A 72 -20.76 12.50 -1.85
C ASP A 72 -20.29 12.92 -0.46
N GLY A 73 -20.99 12.48 0.60
CA GLY A 73 -20.54 12.61 1.98
C GLY A 73 -19.19 11.92 2.21
N LEU A 74 -19.09 10.66 1.79
CA LEU A 74 -17.86 9.88 1.88
C LEU A 74 -16.69 10.58 1.18
N ASN A 75 -16.90 11.09 -0.03
CA ASN A 75 -15.85 11.81 -0.76
C ASN A 75 -15.41 13.09 -0.03
N ARG A 76 -16.35 13.83 0.57
CA ARG A 76 -16.02 15.00 1.39
C ARG A 76 -15.20 14.61 2.63
N SER A 77 -15.61 13.58 3.34
CA SER A 77 -14.88 13.07 4.51
C SER A 77 -13.48 12.60 4.13
N TYR A 78 -13.35 11.89 3.02
CA TYR A 78 -12.06 11.47 2.48
C TYR A 78 -11.15 12.66 2.16
N GLN A 79 -11.67 13.68 1.46
CA GLN A 79 -10.90 14.88 1.11
C GLN A 79 -10.46 15.66 2.36
N LEU A 80 -11.31 15.77 3.37
CA LEU A 80 -10.94 16.43 4.63
C LEU A 80 -9.78 15.71 5.33
N MET A 81 -9.78 14.38 5.33
CA MET A 81 -8.68 13.59 5.91
C MET A 81 -7.42 13.69 5.07
N HIS A 82 -7.53 13.63 3.75
CA HIS A 82 -6.42 13.86 2.83
C HIS A 82 -5.73 15.20 3.12
N ASP A 83 -6.50 16.28 3.18
CA ASP A 83 -5.98 17.63 3.45
C ASP A 83 -5.36 17.75 4.84
N ALA A 84 -5.90 17.03 5.82
CA ALA A 84 -5.33 16.96 7.15
C ALA A 84 -3.96 16.27 7.13
N TYR A 85 -3.79 15.16 6.42
CA TYR A 85 -2.51 14.49 6.28
C TYR A 85 -1.49 15.33 5.51
N VAL A 86 -1.88 15.99 4.43
CA VAL A 86 -1.02 16.94 3.72
C VAL A 86 -0.48 17.99 4.69
N ARG A 87 -1.34 18.60 5.52
CA ARG A 87 -0.91 19.57 6.54
C ARG A 87 0.02 18.97 7.59
N VAL A 88 -0.26 17.75 8.06
CA VAL A 88 0.57 17.06 9.06
C VAL A 88 1.97 16.84 8.50
N PHE A 89 2.11 16.25 7.34
CA PHE A 89 3.41 15.93 6.76
C PHE A 89 4.18 17.18 6.32
N THR A 90 3.49 18.19 5.78
CA THR A 90 4.11 19.49 5.47
C THR A 90 4.65 20.17 6.73
N ARG A 91 3.87 20.23 7.81
CA ARG A 91 4.32 20.83 9.08
C ARG A 91 5.42 20.03 9.76
N SER A 92 5.52 18.74 9.49
CA SER A 92 6.63 17.90 9.94
C SER A 92 7.90 18.06 9.10
N GLY A 93 7.87 18.89 8.06
CA GLY A 93 9.04 19.17 7.20
C GLY A 93 9.42 17.99 6.29
N LEU A 94 8.50 17.07 6.04
CA LEU A 94 8.75 15.89 5.22
C LEU A 94 8.62 16.20 3.72
N ASN A 95 9.54 15.69 2.92
CA ASN A 95 9.42 15.68 1.47
C ASN A 95 8.64 14.42 1.06
N PHE A 96 7.39 14.57 0.71
CA PHE A 96 6.49 13.44 0.44
C PHE A 96 5.74 13.60 -0.88
N ARG A 97 5.17 12.49 -1.34
CA ARG A 97 4.20 12.43 -2.43
C ARG A 97 2.97 11.67 -1.96
N VAL A 98 1.81 12.11 -2.42
CA VAL A 98 0.57 11.33 -2.32
C VAL A 98 0.53 10.47 -3.57
N VAL A 99 0.46 9.17 -3.39
CA VAL A 99 0.49 8.19 -4.48
C VAL A 99 -0.80 7.38 -4.48
N ASP A 100 -1.30 7.07 -5.66
CA ASP A 100 -2.39 6.11 -5.78
C ASP A 100 -1.84 4.70 -5.49
N ALA A 101 -2.57 3.97 -4.68
CA ALA A 101 -2.17 2.66 -4.17
C ALA A 101 -3.29 1.62 -4.34
N ASP A 102 -2.92 0.35 -4.36
CA ASP A 102 -3.88 -0.74 -4.34
C ASP A 102 -4.58 -0.81 -2.97
N SER A 103 -5.88 -1.04 -2.98
CA SER A 103 -6.68 -1.22 -1.75
C SER A 103 -6.37 -2.53 -1.02
N GLY A 104 -5.70 -3.48 -1.67
CA GLY A 104 -5.34 -4.77 -1.11
C GLY A 104 -6.55 -5.61 -0.68
N ALA A 105 -6.32 -6.48 0.31
CA ALA A 105 -7.34 -7.41 0.82
C ALA A 105 -8.51 -6.73 1.55
N ILE A 106 -8.35 -5.48 2.00
CA ILE A 106 -9.41 -4.71 2.66
C ILE A 106 -10.50 -4.31 1.66
N GLY A 107 -10.13 -4.17 0.38
CA GLY A 107 -11.05 -3.80 -0.69
C GLY A 107 -11.28 -2.28 -0.77
N GLY A 108 -12.21 -1.90 -1.64
CA GLY A 108 -12.47 -0.50 -1.99
C GLY A 108 -12.02 -0.18 -3.41
N ASN A 109 -12.41 0.97 -3.89
CA ASN A 109 -12.12 1.42 -5.26
C ASN A 109 -11.18 2.63 -5.32
N ARG A 110 -10.72 3.11 -4.18
CA ARG A 110 -9.78 4.23 -4.07
C ARG A 110 -8.91 4.04 -2.83
N SER A 111 -7.61 4.10 -3.04
CA SER A 111 -6.62 4.09 -1.97
C SER A 111 -5.49 5.04 -2.32
N GLN A 112 -4.97 5.75 -1.32
CA GLN A 112 -3.82 6.64 -1.47
C GLN A 112 -2.88 6.45 -0.28
N GLU A 113 -1.60 6.60 -0.54
CA GLU A 113 -0.53 6.54 0.45
C GLU A 113 0.30 7.82 0.41
N PHE A 114 0.84 8.19 1.56
CA PHE A 114 1.74 9.33 1.69
C PHE A 114 3.16 8.80 1.82
N HIS A 115 3.90 8.79 0.73
CA HIS A 115 5.28 8.31 0.69
C HIS A 115 6.28 9.43 0.92
N VAL A 116 7.13 9.27 1.92
CA VAL A 116 8.30 10.12 2.13
C VAL A 116 9.39 9.68 1.17
N LEU A 117 9.94 10.61 0.39
CA LEU A 117 11.01 10.32 -0.56
C LEU A 117 12.33 10.14 0.19
N ALA A 118 12.93 8.96 0.06
CA ALA A 118 14.21 8.60 0.68
C ALA A 118 14.93 7.53 -0.15
N ASP A 119 16.25 7.67 -0.29
CA ASP A 119 17.07 6.70 -1.04
C ASP A 119 17.11 5.30 -0.38
N ALA A 120 16.79 5.23 0.92
CA ALA A 120 16.71 3.99 1.69
C ALA A 120 15.28 3.43 1.76
N GLY A 121 14.37 3.87 0.90
CA GLY A 121 13.00 3.36 0.84
C GLY A 121 12.94 1.90 0.38
N GLU A 122 11.79 1.27 0.64
CA GLU A 122 11.54 -0.11 0.21
C GLU A 122 10.74 -0.18 -1.09
N ASP A 123 9.90 0.82 -1.32
CA ASP A 123 8.95 0.84 -2.44
C ASP A 123 9.37 1.91 -3.46
N ASP A 124 9.32 1.53 -4.72
CA ASP A 124 9.54 2.45 -5.81
C ASP A 124 8.23 3.14 -6.20
N ILE A 125 8.28 4.45 -6.39
CA ILE A 125 7.15 5.23 -6.91
C ILE A 125 7.53 5.90 -8.22
N ALA A 126 6.58 5.94 -9.14
CA ALA A 126 6.69 6.74 -10.36
C ALA A 126 5.97 8.07 -10.17
N PHE A 127 6.62 9.17 -10.52
CA PHE A 127 5.99 10.50 -10.47
C PHE A 127 6.45 11.37 -11.63
N SER A 128 5.64 12.35 -11.96
CA SER A 128 5.89 13.29 -13.03
C SER A 128 5.91 14.74 -12.53
N ALA A 129 6.39 15.65 -13.37
CA ALA A 129 6.48 17.08 -13.04
C ALA A 129 5.10 17.75 -12.92
N ASP A 130 4.08 17.21 -13.54
CA ASP A 130 2.69 17.69 -13.52
C ASP A 130 1.88 17.19 -12.31
N GLY A 131 2.52 16.47 -11.39
CA GLY A 131 1.95 16.07 -10.10
C GLY A 131 1.36 14.67 -10.04
N PHE A 132 1.43 13.88 -11.12
CA PHE A 132 1.09 12.46 -11.07
C PHE A 132 2.07 11.72 -10.17
N ALA A 133 1.56 10.82 -9.32
CA ALA A 133 2.37 9.87 -8.55
C ALA A 133 1.57 8.59 -8.26
N ALA A 134 2.20 7.46 -8.46
CA ALA A 134 1.62 6.15 -8.15
C ALA A 134 2.71 5.14 -7.79
N ASN A 135 2.33 4.08 -7.07
CA ASN A 135 3.17 2.90 -6.92
C ASN A 135 3.45 2.29 -8.29
N VAL A 136 4.66 1.79 -8.49
CA VAL A 136 5.09 1.25 -9.80
C VAL A 136 4.14 0.17 -10.31
N GLU A 137 3.54 -0.60 -9.41
CA GLU A 137 2.56 -1.64 -9.73
C GLU A 137 1.25 -1.12 -10.36
N LEU A 138 0.91 0.15 -10.10
CA LEU A 138 -0.31 0.80 -10.61
C LEU A 138 -0.06 1.72 -11.80
N VAL A 139 1.18 1.94 -12.17
CA VAL A 139 1.51 2.84 -13.27
C VAL A 139 1.09 2.22 -14.60
N ALA A 140 0.09 2.82 -15.24
CA ALA A 140 -0.24 2.49 -16.62
C ALA A 140 0.85 3.05 -17.54
N CYS A 141 1.61 2.18 -18.18
CA CYS A 141 2.58 2.56 -19.19
C CYS A 141 2.02 2.22 -20.57
N ALA A 142 1.92 3.21 -21.44
CA ALA A 142 1.63 2.95 -22.85
C ALA A 142 2.83 2.22 -23.47
N ALA A 143 2.54 1.16 -24.21
CA ALA A 143 3.58 0.53 -25.02
C ALA A 143 4.22 1.58 -25.95
N PRO A 144 5.55 1.51 -26.19
CA PRO A 144 6.19 2.38 -27.15
C PRO A 144 5.44 2.36 -28.50
N SER A 145 5.21 3.52 -29.08
CA SER A 145 4.51 3.65 -30.37
C SER A 145 5.25 3.01 -31.54
N GLU A 146 6.55 2.79 -31.36
CA GLU A 146 7.35 2.04 -32.33
C GLU A 146 7.48 0.58 -31.90
N PRO A 147 7.22 -0.38 -32.79
CA PRO A 147 7.50 -1.77 -32.48
C PRO A 147 8.99 -1.87 -32.09
N ARG A 148 9.31 -2.54 -30.99
CA ARG A 148 10.68 -2.99 -30.75
C ARG A 148 11.21 -3.58 -32.03
N ALA A 149 12.44 -3.21 -32.41
CA ALA A 149 13.14 -3.82 -33.51
C ALA A 149 12.85 -5.33 -33.48
N THR A 150 12.44 -5.85 -34.63
CA THR A 150 12.02 -7.25 -34.83
C THR A 150 12.90 -8.16 -33.97
N PRO A 151 12.35 -9.09 -33.19
CA PRO A 151 13.19 -10.08 -32.52
C PRO A 151 14.12 -10.72 -33.55
N CYS A 152 15.41 -10.66 -33.30
CA CYS A 152 16.40 -11.17 -34.27
C CYS A 152 16.31 -12.69 -34.40
N GLU A 153 15.66 -13.35 -33.44
CA GLU A 153 15.59 -14.83 -33.39
C GLU A 153 14.24 -15.28 -32.83
N ASP A 154 13.79 -16.42 -33.25
CA ASP A 154 12.60 -17.08 -32.73
C ASP A 154 12.82 -17.47 -31.27
N LYS A 155 11.75 -17.36 -30.45
CA LYS A 155 11.78 -17.74 -29.06
C LYS A 155 12.09 -19.23 -28.95
N SER A 156 13.18 -19.56 -28.27
CA SER A 156 13.56 -20.93 -27.91
C SER A 156 13.53 -21.15 -26.42
N SER A 157 13.46 -22.39 -25.99
CA SER A 157 13.62 -22.77 -24.61
C SER A 157 14.75 -23.79 -24.46
N ALA A 158 15.53 -23.64 -23.40
CA ALA A 158 16.62 -24.54 -23.07
C ALA A 158 16.54 -24.93 -21.62
N ASP A 159 16.87 -26.18 -21.29
CA ASP A 159 17.06 -26.62 -19.92
C ASP A 159 18.38 -26.03 -19.41
N THR A 160 18.34 -25.42 -18.23
CA THR A 160 19.51 -24.75 -17.63
C THR A 160 19.85 -25.34 -16.25
N PRO A 161 20.21 -26.62 -16.17
CA PRO A 161 20.48 -27.29 -14.89
C PRO A 161 21.71 -26.66 -14.22
N GLY A 162 21.52 -26.23 -12.97
CA GLY A 162 22.57 -25.63 -12.14
C GLY A 162 22.88 -24.16 -12.40
N ALA A 163 22.22 -23.50 -13.35
CA ALA A 163 22.35 -22.05 -13.57
C ALA A 163 21.31 -21.29 -12.72
N HIS A 164 21.72 -20.81 -11.56
CA HIS A 164 20.86 -20.15 -10.58
C HIS A 164 21.10 -18.64 -10.47
N THR A 165 22.03 -18.09 -11.23
CA THR A 165 22.31 -16.64 -11.31
C THR A 165 22.32 -16.19 -12.74
N VAL A 166 22.18 -14.87 -12.97
CA VAL A 166 22.24 -14.28 -14.33
C VAL A 166 23.58 -14.58 -14.98
N GLU A 167 24.69 -14.50 -14.25
CA GLU A 167 26.03 -14.75 -14.75
C GLU A 167 26.20 -16.23 -15.15
N ALA A 168 25.74 -17.17 -14.31
CA ALA A 168 25.79 -18.59 -14.60
C ALA A 168 24.91 -18.97 -15.80
N LEU A 169 23.77 -18.29 -15.95
CA LEU A 169 22.86 -18.47 -17.07
C LEU A 169 23.46 -17.89 -18.36
N ALA A 170 24.08 -16.72 -18.29
CA ALA A 170 24.78 -16.09 -19.41
C ALA A 170 25.91 -16.96 -19.93
N GLU A 171 26.72 -17.53 -19.02
CA GLU A 171 27.81 -18.46 -19.36
C GLU A 171 27.26 -19.75 -19.99
N TYR A 172 26.20 -20.31 -19.41
CA TYR A 172 25.59 -21.57 -19.91
C TYR A 172 24.98 -21.40 -21.31
N LEU A 173 24.36 -20.27 -21.60
CA LEU A 173 23.73 -19.97 -22.87
C LEU A 173 24.67 -19.30 -23.87
N GLU A 174 25.90 -19.01 -23.48
CA GLU A 174 26.90 -18.30 -24.30
C GLU A 174 26.42 -16.95 -24.83
N ILE A 175 25.64 -16.25 -24.01
CA ILE A 175 25.10 -14.91 -24.34
C ILE A 175 25.54 -13.86 -23.32
N ALA A 176 25.57 -12.60 -23.74
CA ALA A 176 25.95 -11.54 -22.84
C ALA A 176 24.88 -11.34 -21.72
N PRO A 177 25.28 -11.12 -20.45
CA PRO A 177 24.36 -10.97 -19.31
C PRO A 177 23.26 -9.92 -19.52
N GLU A 178 23.55 -8.87 -20.30
CA GLU A 178 22.61 -7.78 -20.61
C GLU A 178 21.46 -8.24 -21.54
N LYS A 179 21.54 -9.48 -22.08
CA LYS A 179 20.52 -10.06 -22.95
C LYS A 179 19.66 -11.11 -22.26
N ILE A 180 19.93 -11.40 -20.99
CA ILE A 180 19.14 -12.26 -20.12
C ILE A 180 18.12 -11.42 -19.35
#